data_ac93c7a1e3cb37c4e6655e269fc1a171
#
_entry.id   ac93c7a1e3cb37c4e6655e269fc1a171
#
_cell.length_a   1.000
_cell.length_b   1.000
_cell.length_c   1.000
_cell.angle_alpha   90.00
_cell.angle_beta   90.00
_cell.angle_gamma   90.00
#
_symmetry.space_group_name_H-M   'P 1'
#
loop_
_entity.id
_entity.type
_entity.pdbx_description
1 polymer ?
#
loop_
_entity_poly.entity_id
_entity_poly.type
_entity_poly.pdbx_seq_one_letter_code
_entity_poly.pdbx_strand_id
1 'polypeptide(L)'
;MPSPLTFAVLLGLLHAGCATTTRAEPHRCRPTLPCWPTAADWQRLQSSLRGKLEEAQSPLRPCTVDATSAACATALRNLKNPFYLQDQPGGTQSAGWLGAWSPAQSAYAVAAENADDIVAAVNFARDHHLRLVIKGTGHDYLGRSNARDSLLVWTHKMRRVTLHEAFVARGCPDPQAGVPAVSVEAGTRWLEAYEAVTVQHGRYVQGGGCTTVGAAGGFMQGGGFGSWSKKYGIAAASMLEAEVVTADGKLRVANTCQNQDLFWALRGGGGGTFGVVTRVTLMTHPLPDRFGMVNGAVTAKTDAAFKQLIERFLAFYRDKLSNQHWGEQVDVRRDNSLELSLAFEGMTAADAEKLWQPFRAWVEQRPESFTIQIGYVEIPGDKMWSYDVLRQFAPDAIRTDDRPGEPKGRFWWTNDSEQVSTYWYAYQSRWIPLDRFEGGEANKFAATLFDASRHWSIGLHFNKGQAGASAEAVRRGRETSMNPAVFKAAALAIVAASGDGQPRIPGHEPNLGEAEAYKARVAAAMRILRDATPGAGSYVNEADYFEPDWQRSFWGENYDRLLAIKRKYDPDGVFSCHHCPSKVPSTASPGAARSSPRCPERPSG
;
A
#
# COMPACT_ATOMS: atom_id res chain seq x y z
N MET A 1 64.05 43.05 48.68
CA MET A 1 63.91 41.69 48.19
C MET A 1 62.69 41.06 48.78
N PRO A 2 61.58 40.92 48.09
CA PRO A 2 60.69 39.82 48.37
C PRO A 2 60.24 39.11 47.11
N SER A 3 60.10 37.79 47.21
CA SER A 3 59.56 36.86 46.17
C SER A 3 58.10 37.07 45.94
N PRO A 4 57.62 36.76 44.73
CA PRO A 4 56.18 36.78 44.44
C PRO A 4 55.52 35.43 44.72
N LEU A 5 54.33 35.48 45.34
CA LEU A 5 53.37 34.37 45.50
C LEU A 5 52.69 34.01 44.19
N THR A 6 52.73 32.74 43.87
CA THR A 6 52.02 32.15 42.75
C THR A 6 50.59 31.75 43.18
N PHE A 7 49.58 32.37 42.61
CA PHE A 7 48.17 31.94 42.74
C PHE A 7 47.85 30.84 41.68
N ALA A 8 47.58 29.66 42.15
CA ALA A 8 47.05 28.59 41.33
C ALA A 8 45.51 28.69 41.30
N VAL A 9 44.95 28.98 40.12
CA VAL A 9 43.50 28.94 39.88
C VAL A 9 43.13 27.52 39.45
N LEU A 10 42.38 26.82 40.31
CA LEU A 10 41.73 25.56 39.97
C LEU A 10 40.49 25.86 39.10
N LEU A 11 40.57 25.61 37.79
CA LEU A 11 39.39 25.54 36.92
C LEU A 11 38.72 24.16 37.10
N GLY A 12 37.62 24.13 37.83
CA GLY A 12 36.72 22.98 37.88
C GLY A 12 35.92 22.86 36.58
N LEU A 13 36.26 21.90 35.74
CA LEU A 13 35.46 21.49 34.58
C LEU A 13 34.20 20.76 35.05
N LEU A 14 33.08 21.47 35.12
CA LEU A 14 31.75 20.89 35.25
C LEU A 14 31.42 20.19 33.90
N HIS A 15 31.56 18.88 33.86
CA HIS A 15 31.00 18.06 32.81
C HIS A 15 29.47 18.01 33.00
N ALA A 16 28.74 18.88 32.29
CA ALA A 16 27.31 18.73 32.11
C ALA A 16 27.07 17.47 31.24
N GLY A 17 26.89 16.35 31.90
CA GLY A 17 26.40 15.12 31.25
C GLY A 17 25.01 15.38 30.69
N CYS A 18 24.92 15.50 29.37
CA CYS A 18 23.64 15.50 28.65
C CYS A 18 23.00 14.12 28.83
N ALA A 19 22.21 13.96 29.89
CA ALA A 19 21.37 12.80 30.09
C ALA A 19 20.27 12.87 29.03
N THR A 20 20.48 12.26 27.87
CA THR A 20 19.41 11.93 26.95
C THR A 20 18.51 10.92 27.68
N THR A 21 17.43 11.41 28.27
CA THR A 21 16.34 10.56 28.74
C THR A 21 15.73 9.90 27.53
N THR A 22 16.23 8.73 27.18
CA THR A 22 15.52 7.78 26.33
C THR A 22 14.23 7.42 27.06
N ARG A 23 13.14 8.09 26.71
CA ARG A 23 11.81 7.73 27.19
C ARG A 23 11.57 6.31 26.72
N ALA A 24 11.53 5.35 27.66
CA ALA A 24 11.25 3.95 27.39
C ALA A 24 9.95 3.86 26.58
N GLU A 25 9.92 2.98 25.58
CA GLU A 25 8.66 2.61 24.92
C GLU A 25 7.64 2.25 26.01
N PRO A 26 6.37 2.64 25.87
CA PRO A 26 5.35 2.22 26.81
C PRO A 26 5.41 0.69 26.88
N HIS A 27 5.63 0.15 28.08
CA HIS A 27 5.71 -1.31 28.30
C HIS A 27 4.42 -1.96 27.82
N ARG A 28 4.43 -2.53 26.61
CA ARG A 28 3.32 -3.32 26.11
C ARG A 28 3.25 -4.63 26.87
N CYS A 29 2.08 -4.93 27.38
CA CYS A 29 1.84 -6.18 28.08
C CYS A 29 1.98 -7.37 27.12
N ARG A 30 2.65 -8.44 27.58
CA ARG A 30 2.93 -9.66 26.80
C ARG A 30 2.47 -10.89 27.59
N PRO A 31 2.22 -12.05 26.96
CA PRO A 31 1.75 -13.26 27.63
C PRO A 31 2.61 -13.72 28.82
N THR A 32 3.89 -13.38 28.83
CA THR A 32 4.84 -13.73 29.90
C THR A 32 4.84 -12.77 31.11
N LEU A 33 4.08 -11.67 31.05
CA LEU A 33 4.04 -10.63 32.08
C LEU A 33 2.77 -10.74 32.94
N PRO A 34 2.83 -10.38 34.25
CA PRO A 34 1.68 -10.41 35.13
C PRO A 34 0.50 -9.52 34.71
N CYS A 35 0.76 -8.52 33.88
CA CYS A 35 -0.29 -7.63 33.33
C CYS A 35 -1.11 -8.26 32.20
N TRP A 36 -0.72 -9.46 31.69
CA TRP A 36 -1.48 -10.11 30.62
C TRP A 36 -2.88 -10.45 31.09
N PRO A 37 -3.92 -10.19 30.29
CA PRO A 37 -5.28 -10.43 30.67
C PRO A 37 -5.51 -11.89 31.09
N THR A 38 -6.25 -12.09 32.18
CA THR A 38 -6.62 -13.41 32.66
C THR A 38 -7.67 -14.07 31.75
N ALA A 39 -7.89 -15.37 31.90
CA ALA A 39 -8.97 -16.05 31.18
C ALA A 39 -10.35 -15.40 31.43
N ALA A 40 -10.59 -14.89 32.65
CA ALA A 40 -11.81 -14.17 32.98
C ALA A 40 -11.94 -12.83 32.24
N ASP A 41 -10.81 -12.12 32.03
CA ASP A 41 -10.78 -10.88 31.25
C ASP A 41 -11.15 -11.15 29.78
N TRP A 42 -10.56 -12.17 29.18
CA TRP A 42 -10.88 -12.60 27.82
C TRP A 42 -12.34 -13.05 27.68
N GLN A 43 -12.87 -13.76 28.65
CA GLN A 43 -14.30 -14.13 28.68
C GLN A 43 -15.21 -12.90 28.77
N ARG A 44 -14.85 -11.88 29.58
CA ARG A 44 -15.59 -10.62 29.63
C ARG A 44 -15.59 -9.91 28.29
N LEU A 45 -14.43 -9.84 27.63
CA LEU A 45 -14.36 -9.29 26.27
C LEU A 45 -15.29 -10.07 25.33
N GLN A 46 -15.18 -11.41 25.28
CA GLN A 46 -16.03 -12.24 24.42
C GLN A 46 -17.52 -11.98 24.68
N SER A 47 -17.93 -11.86 25.94
CA SER A 47 -19.34 -11.63 26.33
C SER A 47 -19.86 -10.24 25.92
N SER A 48 -18.97 -9.28 25.66
CA SER A 48 -19.31 -7.94 25.20
C SER A 48 -19.38 -7.81 23.67
N LEU A 49 -18.95 -8.84 22.92
CA LEU A 49 -18.93 -8.84 21.47
C LEU A 49 -20.19 -9.45 20.89
N ARG A 50 -20.67 -8.89 19.80
CA ARG A 50 -21.59 -9.56 18.88
C ARG A 50 -20.85 -10.57 18.01
N GLY A 51 -19.65 -10.20 17.57
CA GLY A 51 -18.74 -11.07 16.86
C GLY A 51 -18.04 -12.09 17.75
N LYS A 52 -16.89 -12.58 17.33
CA LYS A 52 -16.17 -13.65 18.03
C LYS A 52 -14.78 -13.19 18.45
N LEU A 53 -14.36 -13.64 19.64
CA LEU A 53 -12.95 -13.67 20.04
C LEU A 53 -12.40 -15.06 19.73
N GLU A 54 -11.35 -15.12 18.91
CA GLU A 54 -10.77 -16.39 18.48
C GLU A 54 -9.23 -16.31 18.47
N GLU A 55 -8.54 -17.45 18.59
CA GLU A 55 -7.10 -17.49 18.41
C GLU A 55 -6.74 -17.16 16.96
N ALA A 56 -5.77 -16.27 16.76
CA ALA A 56 -5.29 -15.92 15.43
C ALA A 56 -4.31 -16.98 14.91
N GLN A 57 -4.83 -18.11 14.43
CA GLN A 57 -4.00 -19.20 13.92
C GLN A 57 -3.51 -18.94 12.50
N SER A 58 -2.27 -19.36 12.21
CA SER A 58 -1.72 -19.33 10.86
C SER A 58 -2.47 -20.28 9.92
N PRO A 59 -2.77 -19.88 8.67
CA PRO A 59 -3.25 -20.83 7.65
C PRO A 59 -2.30 -22.00 7.39
N LEU A 60 -1.01 -21.84 7.72
CA LEU A 60 0.03 -22.86 7.59
C LEU A 60 0.26 -23.67 8.89
N ARG A 61 -0.59 -23.50 9.92
CA ARG A 61 -0.47 -24.32 11.14
C ARG A 61 -0.45 -25.84 10.88
N PRO A 62 -1.26 -26.39 9.95
CA PRO A 62 -1.17 -27.81 9.64
C PRO A 62 0.24 -28.25 9.23
N CYS A 63 0.98 -27.43 8.49
CA CYS A 63 2.33 -27.73 8.03
C CYS A 63 3.38 -27.65 9.16
N THR A 64 3.16 -26.82 10.17
CA THR A 64 4.07 -26.77 11.34
C THR A 64 3.83 -27.92 12.32
N VAL A 65 2.65 -28.54 12.27
CA VAL A 65 2.30 -29.72 13.09
C VAL A 65 2.78 -31.01 12.40
N ASP A 66 2.42 -31.18 11.13
CA ASP A 66 2.82 -32.31 10.30
C ASP A 66 2.92 -31.88 8.83
N ALA A 67 4.15 -31.67 8.36
CA ALA A 67 4.44 -31.23 6.99
C ALA A 67 4.00 -32.25 5.92
N THR A 68 3.77 -33.51 6.29
CA THR A 68 3.38 -34.59 5.37
C THR A 68 1.86 -34.80 5.31
N SER A 69 1.10 -34.13 6.16
CA SER A 69 -0.35 -34.30 6.27
C SER A 69 -1.11 -33.79 5.04
N ALA A 70 -2.26 -34.42 4.76
CA ALA A 70 -3.19 -33.95 3.74
C ALA A 70 -3.69 -32.52 4.02
N ALA A 71 -3.78 -32.13 5.30
CA ALA A 71 -4.15 -30.79 5.71
C ALA A 71 -3.07 -29.75 5.34
N CYS A 72 -1.78 -30.10 5.52
CA CYS A 72 -0.67 -29.27 5.05
C CYS A 72 -0.69 -29.13 3.52
N ALA A 73 -0.81 -30.23 2.80
CA ALA A 73 -0.90 -30.21 1.33
C ALA A 73 -2.06 -29.34 0.83
N THR A 74 -3.19 -29.35 1.54
CA THR A 74 -4.35 -28.50 1.21
C THR A 74 -4.05 -27.02 1.49
N ALA A 75 -3.42 -26.69 2.62
CA ALA A 75 -3.02 -25.32 2.93
C ALA A 75 -2.05 -24.77 1.88
N LEU A 76 -1.03 -25.55 1.51
CA LEU A 76 -0.04 -25.16 0.48
C LEU A 76 -0.67 -24.91 -0.89
N ARG A 77 -1.60 -25.75 -1.35
CA ARG A 77 -2.32 -25.56 -2.62
C ARG A 77 -3.13 -24.26 -2.66
N ASN A 78 -3.62 -23.81 -1.51
CA ASN A 78 -4.45 -22.60 -1.43
C ASN A 78 -3.66 -21.31 -1.16
N LEU A 79 -2.33 -21.36 -1.02
CA LEU A 79 -1.52 -20.18 -0.66
C LEU A 79 -1.60 -19.06 -1.72
N LYS A 80 -1.80 -19.39 -2.99
CA LYS A 80 -1.96 -18.39 -4.06
C LYS A 80 -3.41 -17.93 -4.24
N ASN A 81 -4.32 -18.35 -3.37
CA ASN A 81 -5.69 -17.89 -3.31
C ASN A 81 -5.84 -16.79 -2.25
N PRO A 82 -6.01 -15.51 -2.62
CA PRO A 82 -6.09 -14.42 -1.67
C PRO A 82 -7.32 -14.51 -0.74
N PHE A 83 -8.44 -15.08 -1.22
CA PHE A 83 -9.63 -15.28 -0.38
C PHE A 83 -9.36 -16.30 0.72
N TYR A 84 -8.63 -17.40 0.42
CA TYR A 84 -8.24 -18.37 1.43
C TYR A 84 -7.45 -17.74 2.58
N LEU A 85 -6.49 -16.87 2.25
CA LEU A 85 -5.69 -16.17 3.25
C LEU A 85 -6.52 -15.14 4.04
N GLN A 86 -7.43 -14.43 3.36
CA GLN A 86 -8.27 -13.40 3.97
C GLN A 86 -9.34 -13.96 4.89
N ASP A 87 -9.84 -15.16 4.61
CA ASP A 87 -10.86 -15.84 5.41
C ASP A 87 -10.33 -16.36 6.75
N GLN A 88 -9.03 -16.14 7.06
CA GLN A 88 -8.38 -16.60 8.28
C GLN A 88 -7.75 -15.44 9.07
N PRO A 89 -7.92 -15.37 10.40
CA PRO A 89 -7.40 -14.27 11.20
C PRO A 89 -5.88 -14.18 11.18
N GLY A 90 -5.17 -15.30 11.10
CA GLY A 90 -3.71 -15.34 11.00
C GLY A 90 -3.15 -15.20 9.58
N GLY A 91 -4.02 -15.15 8.56
CA GLY A 91 -3.59 -15.01 7.16
C GLY A 91 -3.13 -13.60 6.82
N THR A 92 -2.09 -13.50 5.99
CA THR A 92 -1.56 -12.24 5.44
C THR A 92 -1.26 -12.42 3.96
N GLN A 93 -1.41 -11.35 3.18
CA GLN A 93 -1.12 -11.37 1.74
C GLN A 93 0.35 -11.70 1.47
N SER A 94 1.27 -11.11 2.22
CA SER A 94 2.72 -11.36 2.08
C SER A 94 3.18 -12.44 3.05
N ALA A 95 4.16 -13.25 2.62
CA ALA A 95 4.79 -14.32 3.41
C ALA A 95 5.97 -13.82 4.26
N GLY A 96 6.36 -12.57 4.13
CA GLY A 96 7.46 -11.95 4.86
C GLY A 96 8.29 -10.99 4.01
N TRP A 97 9.35 -10.46 4.61
CA TRP A 97 10.29 -9.56 3.94
C TRP A 97 11.71 -9.79 4.43
N LEU A 98 12.66 -9.92 3.52
CA LEU A 98 14.07 -10.20 3.78
C LEU A 98 14.70 -9.18 4.74
N GLY A 99 15.20 -9.68 5.88
CA GLY A 99 15.85 -8.86 6.90
C GLY A 99 14.92 -7.92 7.67
N ALA A 100 13.59 -7.95 7.41
CA ALA A 100 12.62 -7.05 8.02
C ALA A 100 11.64 -7.77 8.95
N TRP A 101 10.77 -8.60 8.42
CA TRP A 101 9.76 -9.28 9.21
C TRP A 101 9.44 -10.68 8.66
N SER A 102 8.98 -11.54 9.55
CA SER A 102 8.40 -12.85 9.23
C SER A 102 7.00 -12.94 9.82
N PRO A 103 6.08 -13.70 9.21
CA PRO A 103 4.71 -13.84 9.71
C PRO A 103 4.68 -14.21 11.19
N ALA A 104 3.90 -13.47 11.97
CA ALA A 104 3.68 -13.73 13.37
C ALA A 104 2.20 -13.45 13.66
N GLN A 105 1.52 -14.42 14.27
CA GLN A 105 0.11 -14.31 14.57
C GLN A 105 -0.10 -13.51 15.86
N SER A 106 -1.19 -12.73 15.89
CA SER A 106 -1.72 -12.14 17.11
C SER A 106 -2.15 -13.25 18.09
N ALA A 107 -2.16 -12.95 19.38
CA ALA A 107 -2.61 -13.94 20.37
C ALA A 107 -4.10 -14.26 20.20
N TYR A 108 -4.90 -13.21 20.05
CA TYR A 108 -6.33 -13.30 19.81
C TYR A 108 -6.74 -12.33 18.70
N ALA A 109 -7.85 -12.65 18.04
CA ALA A 109 -8.53 -11.80 17.07
C ALA A 109 -9.97 -11.55 17.50
N VAL A 110 -10.40 -10.30 17.53
CA VAL A 110 -11.80 -9.92 17.55
C VAL A 110 -12.29 -9.89 16.10
N ALA A 111 -13.02 -10.91 15.67
CA ALA A 111 -13.70 -10.95 14.39
C ALA A 111 -14.96 -10.07 14.49
N ALA A 112 -14.77 -8.75 14.30
CA ALA A 112 -15.78 -7.74 14.51
C ALA A 112 -16.91 -7.82 13.46
N GLU A 113 -18.16 -7.73 13.92
CA GLU A 113 -19.36 -7.67 13.08
C GLU A 113 -19.99 -6.26 13.03
N ASN A 114 -19.59 -5.38 13.95
CA ASN A 114 -20.09 -4.01 14.03
C ASN A 114 -19.06 -3.07 14.71
N ALA A 115 -19.40 -1.77 14.79
CA ALA A 115 -18.55 -0.77 15.41
C ALA A 115 -18.39 -0.95 16.94
N ASP A 116 -19.40 -1.49 17.62
CA ASP A 116 -19.36 -1.69 19.08
C ASP A 116 -18.33 -2.78 19.46
N ASP A 117 -18.18 -3.82 18.64
CA ASP A 117 -17.12 -4.83 18.81
C ASP A 117 -15.74 -4.18 18.75
N ILE A 118 -15.56 -3.22 17.83
CA ILE A 118 -14.31 -2.48 17.67
C ILE A 118 -14.08 -1.57 18.88
N VAL A 119 -15.12 -0.88 19.37
CA VAL A 119 -15.06 -0.07 20.60
C VAL A 119 -14.63 -0.93 21.79
N ALA A 120 -15.22 -2.11 21.96
CA ALA A 120 -14.86 -3.06 23.01
C ALA A 120 -13.39 -3.50 22.91
N ALA A 121 -12.94 -3.87 21.71
CA ALA A 121 -11.56 -4.30 21.46
C ALA A 121 -10.53 -3.20 21.71
N VAL A 122 -10.81 -1.95 21.28
CA VAL A 122 -9.91 -0.80 21.49
C VAL A 122 -9.81 -0.46 22.98
N ASN A 123 -10.93 -0.40 23.69
CA ASN A 123 -10.95 -0.16 25.13
C ASN A 123 -10.19 -1.26 25.87
N PHE A 124 -10.46 -2.52 25.58
CA PHE A 124 -9.76 -3.66 26.17
C PHE A 124 -8.25 -3.59 25.97
N ALA A 125 -7.81 -3.33 24.73
CA ALA A 125 -6.39 -3.22 24.43
C ALA A 125 -5.72 -2.05 25.14
N ARG A 126 -6.41 -0.90 25.23
CA ARG A 126 -5.92 0.29 25.96
C ARG A 126 -5.78 0.00 27.45
N ASP A 127 -6.85 -0.52 28.07
CA ASP A 127 -6.95 -0.72 29.52
C ASP A 127 -5.97 -1.80 30.01
N HIS A 128 -5.66 -2.79 29.18
CA HIS A 128 -4.64 -3.83 29.45
C HIS A 128 -3.27 -3.54 28.84
N HIS A 129 -3.04 -2.36 28.26
CA HIS A 129 -1.78 -1.99 27.61
C HIS A 129 -1.32 -2.99 26.54
N LEU A 130 -2.22 -3.61 25.81
CA LEU A 130 -1.89 -4.56 24.74
C LEU A 130 -1.39 -3.86 23.49
N ARG A 131 -0.58 -4.58 22.71
CA ARG A 131 -0.35 -4.22 21.32
C ARG A 131 -1.63 -4.45 20.54
N LEU A 132 -2.11 -3.43 19.83
CA LEU A 132 -3.28 -3.52 18.98
C LEU A 132 -2.86 -3.57 17.51
N VAL A 133 -3.45 -4.48 16.75
CA VAL A 133 -3.25 -4.61 15.30
C VAL A 133 -4.60 -4.55 14.61
N ILE A 134 -4.65 -3.96 13.42
CA ILE A 134 -5.88 -3.80 12.66
C ILE A 134 -5.72 -4.49 11.31
N LYS A 135 -6.67 -5.33 10.93
CA LYS A 135 -6.69 -6.00 9.64
C LYS A 135 -8.09 -6.01 9.04
N GLY A 136 -8.21 -5.55 7.79
CA GLY A 136 -9.35 -5.83 6.91
C GLY A 136 -9.07 -7.08 6.09
N THR A 137 -8.50 -6.92 4.89
CA THR A 137 -8.15 -8.01 3.97
C THR A 137 -6.70 -8.49 4.08
N GLY A 138 -5.81 -7.75 4.77
CA GLY A 138 -4.42 -8.16 4.99
C GLY A 138 -3.46 -7.88 3.83
N HIS A 139 -3.83 -7.03 2.88
CA HIS A 139 -2.98 -6.55 1.80
C HIS A 139 -1.94 -5.52 2.29
N ASP A 140 -1.01 -5.95 3.13
CA ASP A 140 0.04 -5.08 3.66
C ASP A 140 1.41 -5.69 3.44
N TYR A 141 2.30 -4.96 2.76
CA TYR A 141 3.65 -5.43 2.47
C TYR A 141 4.59 -5.33 3.68
N LEU A 142 4.33 -4.39 4.58
CA LEU A 142 5.22 -4.04 5.69
C LEU A 142 4.97 -4.85 6.98
N GLY A 143 4.13 -5.91 6.91
CA GLY A 143 3.88 -6.81 8.04
C GLY A 143 3.01 -6.23 9.16
N ARG A 144 2.16 -5.23 8.85
CA ARG A 144 1.33 -4.52 9.84
C ARG A 144 -0.01 -5.18 10.11
N SER A 145 -0.37 -6.26 9.37
CA SER A 145 -1.67 -6.95 9.46
C SER A 145 -1.75 -8.02 10.56
N ASN A 146 -0.63 -8.41 11.14
CA ASN A 146 -0.54 -9.32 12.29
C ASN A 146 0.73 -9.01 13.09
N ALA A 147 0.72 -9.30 14.38
CA ALA A 147 1.91 -9.14 15.22
C ALA A 147 1.86 -10.07 16.43
N ARG A 148 3.04 -10.57 16.84
CA ARG A 148 3.18 -11.36 18.06
C ARG A 148 2.70 -10.57 19.29
N ASP A 149 2.14 -11.26 20.27
CA ASP A 149 1.75 -10.71 21.57
C ASP A 149 0.79 -9.52 21.44
N SER A 150 -0.18 -9.61 20.53
CA SER A 150 -1.13 -8.55 20.24
C SER A 150 -2.58 -9.04 20.25
N LEU A 151 -3.50 -8.09 20.33
CA LEU A 151 -4.91 -8.27 20.00
C LEU A 151 -5.14 -7.75 18.57
N LEU A 152 -5.71 -8.58 17.71
CA LEU A 152 -6.10 -8.22 16.36
C LEU A 152 -7.56 -7.75 16.32
N VAL A 153 -7.81 -6.55 15.82
CA VAL A 153 -9.14 -6.13 15.36
C VAL A 153 -9.27 -6.53 13.90
N TRP A 154 -10.08 -7.56 13.65
CA TRP A 154 -10.28 -8.12 12.32
C TRP A 154 -11.65 -7.75 11.78
N THR A 155 -11.69 -6.80 10.83
CA THR A 155 -12.94 -6.23 10.33
C THR A 155 -13.56 -7.01 9.17
N HIS A 156 -13.02 -8.16 8.82
CA HIS A 156 -13.36 -9.00 7.68
C HIS A 156 -14.87 -9.32 7.54
N LYS A 157 -15.61 -9.39 8.64
CA LYS A 157 -17.06 -9.66 8.66
C LYS A 157 -17.92 -8.43 8.33
N MET A 158 -17.38 -7.23 8.42
CA MET A 158 -18.06 -5.97 8.17
C MET A 158 -18.04 -5.64 6.67
N ARG A 159 -19.00 -6.17 5.90
CA ARG A 159 -18.96 -6.09 4.41
C ARG A 159 -20.19 -5.44 3.79
N ARG A 160 -20.98 -4.71 4.56
CA ARG A 160 -22.16 -4.05 4.01
C ARG A 160 -21.76 -2.97 3.02
N VAL A 161 -22.42 -3.00 1.85
CA VAL A 161 -22.37 -1.96 0.84
C VAL A 161 -23.74 -1.30 0.74
N THR A 162 -23.82 0.03 0.80
CA THR A 162 -25.07 0.78 0.74
C THR A 162 -24.92 1.92 -0.27
N LEU A 163 -25.77 1.92 -1.30
CA LEU A 163 -25.81 3.01 -2.28
C LEU A 163 -26.70 4.14 -1.80
N HIS A 164 -26.35 5.36 -2.21
CA HIS A 164 -27.07 6.60 -1.91
C HIS A 164 -27.23 7.39 -3.21
N GLU A 165 -28.47 7.70 -3.57
CA GLU A 165 -28.76 8.57 -4.71
C GLU A 165 -28.35 10.02 -4.45
N ALA A 166 -28.48 10.47 -3.18
CA ALA A 166 -28.18 11.83 -2.76
C ALA A 166 -27.66 11.83 -1.32
N PHE A 167 -26.37 11.48 -1.14
CA PHE A 167 -25.72 11.48 0.16
C PHE A 167 -25.38 12.88 0.63
N VAL A 168 -25.76 13.20 1.87
CA VAL A 168 -25.37 14.41 2.60
C VAL A 168 -24.56 13.99 3.82
N ALA A 169 -23.35 14.56 3.96
CA ALA A 169 -22.48 14.25 5.10
C ALA A 169 -23.10 14.76 6.41
N ARG A 170 -23.00 13.97 7.48
CA ARG A 170 -23.63 14.26 8.77
C ARG A 170 -23.12 15.58 9.37
N GLY A 171 -24.06 16.41 9.85
CA GLY A 171 -23.73 17.67 10.50
C GLY A 171 -23.33 18.80 9.56
N CYS A 172 -23.40 18.61 8.25
CA CYS A 172 -23.27 19.69 7.30
C CYS A 172 -24.57 20.51 7.22
N PRO A 173 -24.50 21.84 7.30
CA PRO A 173 -25.70 22.68 7.51
C PRO A 173 -26.60 22.88 6.28
N ASP A 174 -26.12 22.56 5.08
CA ASP A 174 -26.89 22.77 3.85
C ASP A 174 -27.02 21.50 3.03
N PRO A 175 -28.23 20.97 2.84
CA PRO A 175 -28.48 19.86 1.92
C PRO A 175 -28.63 20.39 0.47
N GLN A 176 -27.78 21.28 0.00
CA GLN A 176 -27.68 21.47 -1.45
C GLN A 176 -27.46 20.10 -2.07
N ALA A 177 -28.35 19.75 -2.99
CA ALA A 177 -28.50 18.45 -3.62
C ALA A 177 -27.40 17.43 -3.29
N GLY A 178 -27.71 16.44 -2.44
CA GLY A 178 -26.74 15.42 -2.04
C GLY A 178 -26.10 14.78 -3.26
N VAL A 179 -24.92 14.21 -3.10
CA VAL A 179 -24.19 13.60 -4.21
C VAL A 179 -24.39 12.08 -4.24
N PRO A 180 -24.47 11.46 -5.42
CA PRO A 180 -24.49 10.01 -5.53
C PRO A 180 -23.25 9.39 -4.88
N ALA A 181 -23.45 8.41 -4.00
CA ALA A 181 -22.37 7.85 -3.19
C ALA A 181 -22.59 6.37 -2.87
N VAL A 182 -21.55 5.72 -2.36
CA VAL A 182 -21.59 4.39 -1.79
C VAL A 182 -20.92 4.39 -0.42
N SER A 183 -21.60 3.84 0.58
CA SER A 183 -20.99 3.52 1.87
C SER A 183 -20.52 2.07 1.86
N VAL A 184 -19.27 1.83 2.26
CA VAL A 184 -18.66 0.51 2.40
C VAL A 184 -18.10 0.33 3.80
N GLU A 185 -18.39 -0.81 4.42
CA GLU A 185 -17.85 -1.17 5.73
C GLU A 185 -16.39 -1.66 5.62
N ALA A 186 -15.69 -1.69 6.75
CA ALA A 186 -14.23 -1.87 6.82
C ALA A 186 -13.67 -3.20 6.28
N GLY A 187 -14.49 -4.24 6.16
CA GLY A 187 -14.13 -5.54 5.59
C GLY A 187 -14.48 -5.71 4.11
N THR A 188 -15.15 -4.72 3.49
CA THR A 188 -15.54 -4.76 2.08
C THR A 188 -14.31 -4.75 1.18
N ARG A 189 -14.27 -5.65 0.19
CA ARG A 189 -13.24 -5.67 -0.87
C ARG A 189 -13.68 -4.79 -2.03
N TRP A 190 -12.74 -4.40 -2.89
CA TRP A 190 -13.09 -3.70 -4.13
C TRP A 190 -13.99 -4.54 -5.04
N LEU A 191 -13.82 -5.88 -5.07
CA LEU A 191 -14.71 -6.76 -5.83
C LEU A 191 -16.19 -6.55 -5.47
N GLU A 192 -16.51 -6.55 -4.17
CA GLU A 192 -17.87 -6.39 -3.66
C GLU A 192 -18.41 -4.97 -3.93
N ALA A 193 -17.52 -3.96 -3.84
CA ALA A 193 -17.88 -2.58 -4.17
C ALA A 193 -18.15 -2.40 -5.67
N TYR A 194 -17.31 -2.97 -6.55
CA TYR A 194 -17.51 -2.92 -8.00
C TYR A 194 -18.74 -3.69 -8.45
N GLU A 195 -18.98 -4.87 -7.89
CA GLU A 195 -20.18 -5.64 -8.15
C GLU A 195 -21.43 -4.80 -7.85
N ALA A 196 -21.50 -4.22 -6.64
CA ALA A 196 -22.65 -3.42 -6.23
C ALA A 196 -22.80 -2.13 -7.03
N VAL A 197 -21.71 -1.35 -7.21
CA VAL A 197 -21.77 -0.02 -7.82
C VAL A 197 -21.83 -0.09 -9.34
N THR A 198 -21.00 -0.94 -9.95
CA THR A 198 -20.82 -0.94 -11.41
C THR A 198 -21.72 -1.96 -12.08
N VAL A 199 -21.65 -3.22 -11.65
CA VAL A 199 -22.38 -4.30 -12.34
C VAL A 199 -23.89 -4.19 -12.09
N GLN A 200 -24.29 -3.91 -10.84
CA GLN A 200 -25.71 -3.88 -10.46
C GLN A 200 -26.38 -2.52 -10.67
N HIS A 201 -25.63 -1.40 -10.55
CA HIS A 201 -26.22 -0.05 -10.55
C HIS A 201 -25.67 0.89 -11.64
N GLY A 202 -24.80 0.43 -12.54
CA GLY A 202 -24.33 1.21 -13.70
C GLY A 202 -23.62 2.53 -13.33
N ARG A 203 -22.88 2.55 -12.22
CA ARG A 203 -22.08 3.70 -11.81
C ARG A 203 -20.62 3.30 -11.64
N TYR A 204 -19.74 4.27 -11.53
CA TYR A 204 -18.31 4.07 -11.28
C TYR A 204 -17.91 4.57 -9.88
N VAL A 205 -17.09 3.80 -9.18
CA VAL A 205 -16.42 4.21 -7.94
C VAL A 205 -14.90 4.13 -8.14
N GLN A 206 -14.17 5.18 -7.72
CA GLN A 206 -12.72 5.23 -7.85
C GLN A 206 -12.05 4.36 -6.78
N GLY A 207 -11.61 3.17 -7.19
CA GLY A 207 -10.96 2.18 -6.34
C GLY A 207 -9.65 1.65 -6.91
N GLY A 208 -9.09 0.62 -6.30
CA GLY A 208 -7.86 -0.03 -6.74
C GLY A 208 -8.08 -1.07 -7.84
N GLY A 209 -7.03 -1.41 -8.60
CA GLY A 209 -7.09 -2.46 -9.62
C GLY A 209 -7.31 -3.86 -9.03
N CYS A 210 -6.62 -4.20 -7.94
CA CYS A 210 -6.73 -5.51 -7.30
C CYS A 210 -8.08 -5.69 -6.61
N THR A 211 -8.87 -6.66 -7.07
CA THR A 211 -10.25 -6.92 -6.61
C THR A 211 -10.34 -7.30 -5.14
N THR A 212 -9.29 -7.90 -4.57
CA THR A 212 -9.26 -8.43 -3.19
C THR A 212 -8.73 -7.46 -2.15
N VAL A 213 -8.29 -6.26 -2.54
CA VAL A 213 -7.88 -5.19 -1.63
C VAL A 213 -9.11 -4.61 -0.91
N GLY A 214 -8.96 -4.30 0.39
CA GLY A 214 -10.01 -3.70 1.22
C GLY A 214 -10.29 -2.25 0.84
N ALA A 215 -11.57 -1.94 0.54
CA ALA A 215 -11.98 -0.64 0.05
C ALA A 215 -11.87 0.49 1.09
N ALA A 216 -12.12 0.20 2.38
CA ALA A 216 -12.09 1.19 3.47
C ALA A 216 -10.80 1.16 4.31
N GLY A 217 -9.89 0.21 4.01
CA GLY A 217 -8.69 -0.05 4.80
C GLY A 217 -7.49 0.85 4.45
N GLY A 218 -6.29 0.26 4.55
CA GLY A 218 -5.02 0.94 4.29
C GLY A 218 -4.90 1.55 2.89
N PHE A 219 -5.54 0.94 1.88
CA PHE A 219 -5.60 1.49 0.53
C PHE A 219 -6.13 2.93 0.55
N MET A 220 -7.36 3.10 1.03
CA MET A 220 -8.03 4.41 1.10
C MET A 220 -7.29 5.39 2.01
N GLN A 221 -6.90 4.91 3.22
CA GLN A 221 -6.24 5.76 4.21
C GLN A 221 -4.82 6.16 3.83
N GLY A 222 -4.16 5.44 2.93
CA GLY A 222 -2.86 5.79 2.37
C GLY A 222 -2.93 6.62 1.09
N GLY A 223 -4.13 6.93 0.60
CA GLY A 223 -4.36 7.68 -0.64
C GLY A 223 -5.11 6.87 -1.69
N GLY A 224 -4.56 5.75 -2.12
CA GLY A 224 -5.16 4.81 -3.06
C GLY A 224 -5.19 5.29 -4.51
N PHE A 225 -4.71 4.46 -5.41
CA PHE A 225 -4.69 4.74 -6.84
C PHE A 225 -5.37 3.60 -7.60
N GLY A 226 -6.20 3.94 -8.56
CA GLY A 226 -6.75 3.03 -9.55
C GLY A 226 -6.39 3.48 -10.95
N SER A 227 -6.76 2.69 -11.95
CA SER A 227 -6.36 2.89 -13.34
C SER A 227 -6.65 4.31 -13.86
N TRP A 228 -7.76 4.91 -13.42
CA TRP A 228 -8.22 6.23 -13.90
C TRP A 228 -8.13 7.33 -12.83
N SER A 229 -7.12 7.26 -11.97
CA SER A 229 -6.88 8.29 -10.93
C SER A 229 -6.66 9.68 -11.50
N LYS A 230 -6.19 9.82 -12.73
CA LYS A 230 -6.05 11.13 -13.38
C LYS A 230 -7.39 11.78 -13.72
N LYS A 231 -8.44 11.00 -13.96
CA LYS A 231 -9.79 11.53 -14.21
C LYS A 231 -10.56 11.78 -12.94
N TYR A 232 -10.61 10.76 -12.06
CA TYR A 232 -11.49 10.77 -10.90
C TYR A 232 -10.79 11.18 -9.60
N GLY A 233 -9.45 11.32 -9.61
CA GLY A 233 -8.62 11.63 -8.47
C GLY A 233 -8.12 10.36 -7.77
N ILE A 234 -7.26 10.56 -6.76
CA ILE A 234 -6.88 9.50 -5.82
C ILE A 234 -8.12 9.04 -5.05
N ALA A 235 -8.17 7.79 -4.64
CA ALA A 235 -9.37 7.23 -3.99
C ALA A 235 -9.76 7.98 -2.70
N ALA A 236 -8.77 8.38 -1.89
CA ALA A 236 -8.99 9.20 -0.70
C ALA A 236 -9.66 10.55 -0.97
N ALA A 237 -9.49 11.12 -2.17
CA ALA A 237 -10.16 12.36 -2.58
C ALA A 237 -11.65 12.16 -2.88
N SER A 238 -12.10 10.92 -3.08
CA SER A 238 -13.51 10.57 -3.26
C SER A 238 -14.25 10.35 -1.94
N MET A 239 -13.53 10.34 -0.80
CA MET A 239 -14.14 10.15 0.52
C MET A 239 -14.97 11.37 0.90
N LEU A 240 -16.23 11.13 1.25
CA LEU A 240 -17.19 12.14 1.72
C LEU A 240 -17.33 12.11 3.25
N GLU A 241 -17.27 10.91 3.84
CA GLU A 241 -17.41 10.70 5.28
C GLU A 241 -16.69 9.41 5.68
N ALA A 242 -16.14 9.37 6.90
CA ALA A 242 -15.64 8.18 7.55
C ALA A 242 -16.23 8.03 8.95
N GLU A 243 -16.49 6.79 9.37
CA GLU A 243 -16.70 6.42 10.76
C GLU A 243 -15.44 5.73 11.28
N VAL A 244 -14.97 6.14 12.45
CA VAL A 244 -13.70 5.67 13.01
C VAL A 244 -13.75 5.59 14.52
N VAL A 245 -13.27 4.48 15.08
CA VAL A 245 -13.07 4.32 16.52
C VAL A 245 -11.66 4.80 16.86
N THR A 246 -11.57 5.89 17.63
CA THR A 246 -10.30 6.50 18.07
C THR A 246 -9.75 5.84 19.33
N ALA A 247 -8.54 6.20 19.76
CA ALA A 247 -7.83 5.55 20.87
C ALA A 247 -8.55 5.66 22.23
N ASP A 248 -9.42 6.65 22.38
CA ASP A 248 -10.30 6.79 23.57
C ASP A 248 -11.52 5.86 23.54
N GLY A 249 -11.62 4.95 22.57
CA GLY A 249 -12.71 4.01 22.41
C GLY A 249 -14.02 4.62 21.92
N LYS A 250 -13.99 5.83 21.37
CA LYS A 250 -15.19 6.51 20.88
C LYS A 250 -15.34 6.38 19.37
N LEU A 251 -16.54 6.02 18.92
CA LEU A 251 -16.92 6.10 17.52
C LEU A 251 -17.14 7.57 17.13
N ARG A 252 -16.40 8.02 16.12
CA ARG A 252 -16.46 9.38 15.60
C ARG A 252 -16.86 9.39 14.13
N VAL A 253 -17.62 10.41 13.75
CA VAL A 253 -17.86 10.77 12.35
C VAL A 253 -16.81 11.82 11.97
N ALA A 254 -16.14 11.60 10.85
CA ALA A 254 -15.18 12.53 10.29
C ALA A 254 -15.56 12.86 8.84
N ASN A 255 -15.78 14.14 8.55
CA ASN A 255 -16.12 14.68 7.24
C ASN A 255 -15.73 16.17 7.17
N THR A 256 -16.13 16.89 6.14
CA THR A 256 -15.81 18.31 5.97
C THR A 256 -16.46 19.23 7.01
N CYS A 257 -17.43 18.73 7.80
CA CYS A 257 -18.19 19.50 8.78
C CYS A 257 -17.89 19.06 10.23
N GLN A 258 -17.46 17.81 10.44
CA GLN A 258 -17.18 17.24 11.75
C GLN A 258 -15.79 16.59 11.78
N ASN A 259 -15.03 16.81 12.87
CA ASN A 259 -13.69 16.26 13.05
C ASN A 259 -12.82 16.43 11.78
N GLN A 260 -12.82 17.64 11.23
CA GLN A 260 -12.21 17.99 9.93
C GLN A 260 -10.71 17.65 9.87
N ASP A 261 -9.99 17.83 10.97
CA ASP A 261 -8.58 17.48 11.06
C ASP A 261 -8.36 15.96 10.98
N LEU A 262 -9.18 15.17 11.67
CA LEU A 262 -9.17 13.71 11.58
C LEU A 262 -9.54 13.25 10.17
N PHE A 263 -10.55 13.88 9.55
CA PHE A 263 -10.96 13.61 8.18
C PHE A 263 -9.82 13.85 7.18
N TRP A 264 -9.09 14.95 7.34
CA TRP A 264 -7.92 15.23 6.52
C TRP A 264 -6.83 14.17 6.70
N ALA A 265 -6.55 13.78 7.96
CA ALA A 265 -5.53 12.79 8.28
C ALA A 265 -5.86 11.37 7.76
N LEU A 266 -7.14 10.96 7.78
CA LEU A 266 -7.60 9.67 7.26
C LEU A 266 -7.48 9.58 5.72
N ARG A 267 -7.34 10.70 5.03
CA ARG A 267 -7.23 10.78 3.57
C ARG A 267 -5.78 10.91 3.10
N GLY A 268 -4.93 9.89 3.38
CA GLY A 268 -3.54 9.82 2.95
C GLY A 268 -2.52 9.62 4.07
N GLY A 269 -2.90 9.76 5.33
CA GLY A 269 -1.97 9.70 6.48
C GLY A 269 -1.56 8.28 6.92
N GLY A 270 -2.00 7.25 6.20
CA GLY A 270 -1.62 5.84 6.45
C GLY A 270 -2.65 5.04 7.24
N GLY A 271 -2.88 3.79 6.81
CA GLY A 271 -3.85 2.89 7.43
C GLY A 271 -3.48 2.51 8.86
N GLY A 272 -4.50 2.41 9.75
CA GLY A 272 -4.31 1.97 11.12
C GLY A 272 -3.57 2.98 12.01
N THR A 273 -3.42 4.23 11.60
CA THR A 273 -2.66 5.26 12.30
C THR A 273 -3.50 6.04 13.31
N PHE A 274 -4.68 6.49 12.92
CA PHE A 274 -5.49 7.44 13.69
C PHE A 274 -6.68 6.79 14.41
N GLY A 275 -6.95 5.53 14.12
CA GLY A 275 -8.06 4.76 14.64
C GLY A 275 -8.40 3.56 13.77
N VAL A 276 -9.45 2.84 14.16
CA VAL A 276 -10.03 1.76 13.38
C VAL A 276 -11.20 2.33 12.58
N VAL A 277 -11.02 2.48 11.28
CA VAL A 277 -12.12 2.87 10.38
C VAL A 277 -13.13 1.72 10.34
N THR A 278 -14.41 2.05 10.54
CA THR A 278 -15.52 1.09 10.52
C THR A 278 -16.32 1.16 9.24
N ARG A 279 -16.42 2.36 8.64
CA ARG A 279 -17.14 2.63 7.39
C ARG A 279 -16.57 3.86 6.70
N VAL A 280 -16.56 3.85 5.37
CA VAL A 280 -16.33 5.05 4.56
C VAL A 280 -17.48 5.23 3.57
N THR A 281 -17.79 6.49 3.25
CA THR A 281 -18.71 6.85 2.18
C THR A 281 -17.93 7.55 1.08
N LEU A 282 -18.06 7.05 -0.14
CA LEU A 282 -17.31 7.46 -1.31
C LEU A 282 -18.23 8.03 -2.36
N MET A 283 -17.82 9.11 -3.02
CA MET A 283 -18.49 9.63 -4.21
C MET A 283 -18.49 8.57 -5.31
N THR A 284 -19.60 8.44 -6.03
CA THR A 284 -19.69 7.66 -7.27
C THR A 284 -19.86 8.58 -8.46
N HIS A 285 -19.49 8.10 -9.64
CA HIS A 285 -19.46 8.86 -10.89
C HIS A 285 -20.36 8.19 -11.95
N PRO A 286 -20.75 8.90 -13.01
CA PRO A 286 -21.29 8.25 -14.20
C PRO A 286 -20.33 7.16 -14.70
N LEU A 287 -20.87 6.02 -15.06
CA LEU A 287 -20.07 4.92 -15.60
C LEU A 287 -19.59 5.29 -17.02
N PRO A 288 -18.29 5.15 -17.33
CA PRO A 288 -17.82 5.22 -18.70
C PRO A 288 -18.46 4.13 -19.57
N ASP A 289 -18.79 4.45 -20.82
CA ASP A 289 -19.37 3.48 -21.75
C ASP A 289 -18.48 2.26 -21.93
N ARG A 290 -17.17 2.45 -21.88
CA ARG A 290 -16.17 1.39 -22.08
C ARG A 290 -14.86 1.69 -21.37
N PHE A 291 -14.15 0.61 -21.06
CA PHE A 291 -12.77 0.59 -20.62
C PHE A 291 -11.94 -0.21 -21.62
N GLY A 292 -10.66 0.09 -21.73
CA GLY A 292 -9.79 -0.67 -22.60
C GLY A 292 -8.35 -0.72 -22.11
N MET A 293 -7.57 -1.55 -22.82
CA MET A 293 -6.14 -1.78 -22.55
C MET A 293 -5.35 -1.77 -23.85
N VAL A 294 -4.14 -1.21 -23.75
CA VAL A 294 -3.06 -1.40 -24.72
C VAL A 294 -2.04 -2.32 -24.07
N ASN A 295 -1.87 -3.51 -24.62
CA ASN A 295 -0.98 -4.54 -24.10
C ASN A 295 0.04 -4.98 -25.13
N GLY A 296 1.24 -5.35 -24.70
CA GLY A 296 2.27 -5.91 -25.57
C GLY A 296 3.65 -5.37 -25.29
N ALA A 297 4.55 -5.46 -26.25
CA ALA A 297 5.93 -5.04 -26.08
C ALA A 297 6.52 -4.41 -27.33
N VAL A 298 7.50 -3.54 -27.10
CA VAL A 298 8.43 -3.06 -28.12
C VAL A 298 9.83 -3.41 -27.68
N THR A 299 10.59 -4.14 -28.51
CA THR A 299 11.93 -4.62 -28.19
C THR A 299 12.94 -3.99 -29.13
N ALA A 300 14.02 -3.47 -28.56
CA ALA A 300 15.15 -2.93 -29.28
C ALA A 300 16.26 -3.98 -29.42
N LYS A 301 16.90 -4.04 -30.60
CA LYS A 301 17.94 -5.04 -30.90
C LYS A 301 19.33 -4.69 -30.34
N THR A 302 19.52 -3.44 -29.92
CA THR A 302 20.79 -2.95 -29.33
C THR A 302 20.52 -2.00 -28.17
N ASP A 303 21.48 -1.83 -27.28
CA ASP A 303 21.43 -0.86 -26.18
C ASP A 303 21.26 0.59 -26.67
N ALA A 304 21.89 0.95 -27.77
CA ALA A 304 21.74 2.28 -28.36
C ALA A 304 20.31 2.51 -28.87
N ALA A 305 19.74 1.52 -29.57
CA ALA A 305 18.35 1.57 -30.00
C ALA A 305 17.38 1.60 -28.81
N PHE A 306 17.68 0.89 -27.72
CA PHE A 306 16.82 0.89 -26.54
C PHE A 306 16.78 2.27 -25.86
N LYS A 307 17.91 2.97 -25.74
CA LYS A 307 17.91 4.36 -25.25
C LYS A 307 17.03 5.27 -26.10
N GLN A 308 17.11 5.15 -27.43
CA GLN A 308 16.25 5.90 -28.35
C GLN A 308 14.76 5.54 -28.19
N LEU A 309 14.46 4.25 -27.96
CA LEU A 309 13.09 3.80 -27.72
C LEU A 309 12.51 4.40 -26.44
N ILE A 310 13.26 4.38 -25.34
CA ILE A 310 12.85 5.00 -24.08
C ILE A 310 12.60 6.50 -24.29
N GLU A 311 13.53 7.23 -24.90
CA GLU A 311 13.39 8.66 -25.19
C GLU A 311 12.14 8.95 -26.03
N ARG A 312 11.93 8.16 -27.09
CA ARG A 312 10.74 8.28 -27.95
C ARG A 312 9.45 8.02 -27.19
N PHE A 313 9.44 7.02 -26.31
CA PHE A 313 8.26 6.71 -25.50
C PHE A 313 7.97 7.82 -24.48
N LEU A 314 8.97 8.37 -23.78
CA LEU A 314 8.78 9.48 -22.84
C LEU A 314 8.17 10.71 -23.51
N ALA A 315 8.65 11.06 -24.71
CA ALA A 315 8.09 12.14 -25.51
C ALA A 315 6.65 11.83 -25.94
N PHE A 316 6.38 10.62 -26.42
CA PHE A 316 5.03 10.19 -26.80
C PHE A 316 4.07 10.21 -25.61
N TYR A 317 4.49 9.71 -24.44
CA TYR A 317 3.69 9.75 -23.22
C TYR A 317 3.34 11.20 -22.83
N ARG A 318 4.33 12.09 -22.76
CA ARG A 318 4.11 13.51 -22.42
C ARG A 318 3.10 14.16 -23.36
N ASP A 319 3.25 13.95 -24.67
CA ASP A 319 2.48 14.66 -25.70
C ASP A 319 1.08 14.08 -25.93
N LYS A 320 0.88 12.78 -25.67
CA LYS A 320 -0.35 12.06 -26.04
C LYS A 320 -1.07 11.36 -24.89
N LEU A 321 -0.32 10.85 -23.90
CA LEU A 321 -0.87 9.99 -22.85
C LEU A 321 -0.93 10.67 -21.47
N SER A 322 -0.24 11.80 -21.26
CA SER A 322 -0.27 12.54 -20.00
C SER A 322 -1.56 13.35 -19.85
N ASN A 323 -2.69 12.65 -19.74
CA ASN A 323 -4.03 13.24 -19.59
C ASN A 323 -4.96 12.30 -18.78
N GLN A 324 -6.20 12.72 -18.60
CA GLN A 324 -7.18 12.04 -17.76
C GLN A 324 -7.65 10.66 -18.26
N HIS A 325 -7.42 10.31 -19.52
CA HIS A 325 -7.94 9.09 -20.14
C HIS A 325 -7.02 7.87 -20.00
N TRP A 326 -5.76 8.08 -19.59
CA TRP A 326 -4.73 7.04 -19.57
C TRP A 326 -4.20 6.75 -18.18
N GLY A 327 -3.98 5.48 -17.91
CA GLY A 327 -3.39 5.00 -16.66
C GLY A 327 -2.62 3.69 -16.82
N GLU A 328 -2.35 3.04 -15.70
CA GLU A 328 -1.56 1.82 -15.53
C GLU A 328 -0.08 1.99 -15.90
N GLN A 329 0.62 0.96 -16.42
CA GLN A 329 2.08 0.93 -16.34
C GLN A 329 2.79 0.60 -17.64
N VAL A 330 4.07 0.94 -17.67
CA VAL A 330 5.05 0.47 -18.65
C VAL A 330 6.31 0.03 -17.92
N ASP A 331 6.81 -1.17 -18.25
CA ASP A 331 8.04 -1.70 -17.68
C ASP A 331 9.22 -1.47 -18.61
N VAL A 332 10.27 -0.84 -18.09
CA VAL A 332 11.56 -0.69 -18.73
C VAL A 332 12.42 -1.88 -18.34
N ARG A 333 12.56 -2.86 -19.24
CA ARG A 333 13.13 -4.17 -18.92
C ARG A 333 14.62 -4.27 -19.27
N ARG A 334 15.29 -5.24 -18.65
CA ARG A 334 16.73 -5.52 -18.83
C ARG A 334 17.07 -6.10 -20.21
N ASP A 335 16.09 -6.73 -20.85
CA ASP A 335 16.21 -7.38 -22.16
C ASP A 335 15.98 -6.41 -23.34
N ASN A 336 16.09 -5.10 -23.09
CA ASN A 336 15.86 -4.04 -24.06
C ASN A 336 14.42 -3.96 -24.56
N SER A 337 13.44 -4.33 -23.73
CA SER A 337 12.03 -4.17 -24.08
C SER A 337 11.33 -3.13 -23.19
N LEU A 338 10.36 -2.45 -23.80
CA LEU A 338 9.26 -1.76 -23.10
C LEU A 338 8.06 -2.67 -23.13
N GLU A 339 7.64 -3.17 -21.98
CA GLU A 339 6.40 -3.92 -21.84
C GLU A 339 5.26 -2.97 -21.47
N LEU A 340 4.21 -2.99 -22.25
CA LEU A 340 3.09 -2.06 -22.18
C LEU A 340 1.88 -2.74 -21.54
N SER A 341 1.32 -2.11 -20.53
CA SER A 341 0.05 -2.49 -19.91
C SER A 341 -0.66 -1.19 -19.52
N LEU A 342 -1.23 -0.47 -20.50
CA LEU A 342 -1.82 0.86 -20.29
C LEU A 342 -3.32 0.79 -20.45
N ALA A 343 -4.05 1.19 -19.38
CA ALA A 343 -5.50 1.29 -19.40
C ALA A 343 -5.97 2.60 -20.00
N PHE A 344 -7.07 2.57 -20.73
CA PHE A 344 -7.76 3.77 -21.22
C PHE A 344 -9.27 3.70 -20.93
N GLU A 345 -9.92 4.87 -20.94
CA GLU A 345 -11.36 4.97 -20.76
C GLU A 345 -11.96 6.05 -21.66
N GLY A 346 -13.25 5.87 -22.00
CA GLY A 346 -14.04 6.86 -22.75
C GLY A 346 -13.69 6.96 -24.23
N MET A 347 -12.95 6.00 -24.79
CA MET A 347 -12.64 5.88 -26.20
C MET A 347 -12.71 4.41 -26.65
N THR A 348 -12.84 4.17 -27.96
CA THR A 348 -12.80 2.81 -28.54
C THR A 348 -11.38 2.29 -28.67
N ALA A 349 -11.22 0.97 -28.82
CA ALA A 349 -9.93 0.36 -29.16
C ALA A 349 -9.36 0.94 -30.48
N ALA A 350 -10.22 1.22 -31.46
CA ALA A 350 -9.84 1.83 -32.74
C ALA A 350 -9.34 3.28 -32.56
N ASP A 351 -9.95 4.08 -31.65
CA ASP A 351 -9.47 5.42 -31.32
C ASP A 351 -8.11 5.36 -30.61
N ALA A 352 -7.94 4.42 -29.69
CA ALA A 352 -6.66 4.18 -29.02
C ALA A 352 -5.59 3.77 -30.04
N GLU A 353 -5.87 2.86 -30.95
CA GLU A 353 -4.96 2.45 -32.03
C GLU A 353 -4.55 3.63 -32.91
N LYS A 354 -5.52 4.47 -33.32
CA LYS A 354 -5.26 5.69 -34.10
C LYS A 354 -4.37 6.68 -33.33
N LEU A 355 -4.58 6.84 -32.02
CA LEU A 355 -3.75 7.70 -31.18
C LEU A 355 -2.30 7.20 -31.10
N TRP A 356 -2.10 5.88 -31.06
CA TRP A 356 -0.78 5.24 -31.00
C TRP A 356 -0.07 5.16 -32.37
N GLN A 357 -0.77 5.41 -33.47
CA GLN A 357 -0.22 5.29 -34.82
C GLN A 357 1.10 6.06 -35.04
N PRO A 358 1.33 7.30 -34.53
CA PRO A 358 2.60 7.99 -34.70
C PRO A 358 3.78 7.29 -33.99
N PHE A 359 3.54 6.62 -32.87
CA PHE A 359 4.55 5.85 -32.16
C PHE A 359 4.83 4.54 -32.88
N ARG A 360 3.77 3.80 -33.27
CA ARG A 360 3.89 2.56 -34.03
C ARG A 360 4.66 2.77 -35.34
N ALA A 361 4.26 3.77 -36.13
CA ALA A 361 4.91 4.09 -37.41
C ALA A 361 6.41 4.41 -37.23
N TRP A 362 6.75 5.12 -36.15
CA TRP A 362 8.17 5.42 -35.85
C TRP A 362 8.98 4.13 -35.58
N VAL A 363 8.40 3.15 -34.90
CA VAL A 363 9.03 1.84 -34.63
C VAL A 363 9.08 0.99 -35.91
N GLU A 364 7.96 0.85 -36.62
CA GLU A 364 7.80 0.00 -37.80
C GLU A 364 8.67 0.44 -38.99
N GLN A 365 8.98 1.74 -39.10
CA GLN A 365 9.91 2.28 -40.11
C GLN A 365 11.39 1.94 -39.82
N ARG A 366 11.71 1.27 -38.71
CA ARG A 366 13.07 0.92 -38.28
C ARG A 366 13.19 -0.55 -37.90
N PRO A 367 12.82 -1.47 -38.80
CA PRO A 367 12.77 -2.91 -38.49
C PRO A 367 14.16 -3.49 -38.21
N GLU A 368 15.22 -2.82 -38.67
CA GLU A 368 16.61 -3.16 -38.34
C GLU A 368 16.94 -2.93 -36.85
N SER A 369 16.23 -2.00 -36.18
CA SER A 369 16.46 -1.59 -34.79
C SER A 369 15.43 -2.13 -33.80
N PHE A 370 14.18 -2.34 -34.24
CA PHE A 370 13.07 -2.64 -33.34
C PHE A 370 12.18 -3.77 -33.85
N THR A 371 11.46 -4.39 -32.89
CA THR A 371 10.26 -5.21 -33.13
C THR A 371 9.13 -4.69 -32.24
N ILE A 372 7.91 -4.75 -32.73
CA ILE A 372 6.70 -4.31 -32.00
C ILE A 372 5.60 -5.34 -32.12
N GLN A 373 5.00 -5.65 -30.97
CA GLN A 373 3.80 -6.47 -30.87
C GLN A 373 2.90 -5.85 -29.78
N ILE A 374 1.91 -5.08 -30.23
CA ILE A 374 0.93 -4.44 -29.34
C ILE A 374 -0.49 -4.70 -29.84
N GLY A 375 -1.38 -4.90 -28.90
CA GLY A 375 -2.81 -5.11 -29.14
C GLY A 375 -3.66 -4.11 -28.37
N TYR A 376 -4.88 -3.91 -28.84
CA TYR A 376 -5.86 -3.01 -28.27
C TYR A 376 -7.12 -3.80 -27.99
N VAL A 377 -7.59 -3.76 -26.75
CA VAL A 377 -8.83 -4.44 -26.34
C VAL A 377 -9.74 -3.46 -25.63
N GLU A 378 -11.04 -3.69 -25.69
CA GLU A 378 -12.03 -2.91 -24.94
C GLU A 378 -13.12 -3.82 -24.38
N ILE A 379 -13.77 -3.33 -23.33
CA ILE A 379 -14.89 -3.99 -22.68
C ILE A 379 -15.95 -2.94 -22.34
N PRO A 380 -17.26 -3.21 -22.49
CA PRO A 380 -18.30 -2.33 -21.99
C PRO A 380 -18.14 -2.06 -20.50
N GLY A 381 -18.40 -0.82 -20.09
CA GLY A 381 -18.12 -0.36 -18.71
C GLY A 381 -18.82 -1.20 -17.64
N ASP A 382 -20.07 -1.58 -17.86
CA ASP A 382 -20.88 -2.41 -16.96
C ASP A 382 -20.44 -3.89 -16.90
N LYS A 383 -19.50 -4.30 -17.77
CA LYS A 383 -19.00 -5.68 -17.85
C LYS A 383 -17.58 -5.84 -17.25
N MET A 384 -16.88 -4.74 -16.97
CA MET A 384 -15.47 -4.79 -16.54
C MET A 384 -15.22 -5.67 -15.30
N TRP A 385 -16.17 -5.72 -14.37
CA TRP A 385 -16.08 -6.56 -13.16
C TRP A 385 -17.17 -7.63 -13.09
N SER A 386 -17.83 -7.96 -14.23
CA SER A 386 -18.83 -9.02 -14.29
C SER A 386 -18.14 -10.38 -14.35
N TYR A 387 -18.25 -11.16 -13.27
CA TYR A 387 -17.68 -12.50 -13.18
C TYR A 387 -18.10 -13.39 -14.35
N ASP A 388 -19.40 -13.42 -14.69
CA ASP A 388 -19.92 -14.30 -15.74
C ASP A 388 -19.35 -13.93 -17.11
N VAL A 389 -19.23 -12.63 -17.41
CA VAL A 389 -18.65 -12.14 -18.66
C VAL A 389 -17.17 -12.44 -18.74
N LEU A 390 -16.41 -12.14 -17.68
CA LEU A 390 -14.96 -12.40 -17.65
C LEU A 390 -14.66 -13.89 -17.75
N ARG A 391 -15.39 -14.74 -17.03
CA ARG A 391 -15.22 -16.19 -17.10
C ARG A 391 -15.52 -16.75 -18.48
N GLN A 392 -16.50 -16.19 -19.19
CA GLN A 392 -16.91 -16.65 -20.52
C GLN A 392 -15.97 -16.16 -21.63
N PHE A 393 -15.57 -14.88 -21.60
CA PHE A 393 -14.90 -14.23 -22.73
C PHE A 393 -13.42 -13.91 -22.49
N ALA A 394 -12.96 -13.91 -21.24
CA ALA A 394 -11.57 -13.65 -20.86
C ALA A 394 -11.10 -14.54 -19.68
N PRO A 395 -11.27 -15.88 -19.77
CA PRO A 395 -11.00 -16.79 -18.65
C PRO A 395 -9.54 -16.74 -18.17
N ASP A 396 -8.60 -16.43 -19.04
CA ASP A 396 -7.19 -16.34 -18.71
C ASP A 396 -6.84 -15.03 -17.96
N ALA A 397 -7.71 -14.03 -18.02
CA ALA A 397 -7.51 -12.77 -17.31
C ALA A 397 -7.79 -12.89 -15.81
N ILE A 398 -8.55 -13.90 -15.37
CA ILE A 398 -8.96 -14.07 -13.99
C ILE A 398 -8.59 -15.43 -13.41
N ARG A 399 -8.44 -15.48 -12.08
CA ARG A 399 -8.44 -16.70 -11.26
C ARG A 399 -9.66 -16.69 -10.36
N THR A 400 -10.17 -17.85 -10.02
CA THR A 400 -11.42 -18.02 -9.25
C THR A 400 -11.19 -18.75 -7.94
N ASP A 401 -11.99 -18.41 -6.93
CA ASP A 401 -12.02 -19.15 -5.66
C ASP A 401 -12.99 -20.32 -5.76
N ASP A 402 -12.49 -21.45 -6.25
CA ASP A 402 -13.29 -22.66 -6.49
C ASP A 402 -13.31 -23.61 -5.26
N ARG A 403 -12.97 -23.11 -4.06
CA ARG A 403 -13.04 -23.92 -2.83
C ARG A 403 -14.50 -24.35 -2.55
N PRO A 404 -14.71 -25.62 -2.15
CA PRO A 404 -16.06 -26.12 -1.84
C PRO A 404 -16.73 -25.28 -0.75
N GLY A 405 -17.98 -24.87 -0.97
CA GLY A 405 -18.78 -24.11 -0.02
C GLY A 405 -18.59 -22.59 -0.06
N GLU A 406 -17.64 -22.10 -0.83
CA GLU A 406 -17.42 -20.67 -0.97
C GLU A 406 -18.39 -20.01 -1.99
N PRO A 407 -18.70 -18.71 -1.81
CA PRO A 407 -19.57 -17.99 -2.74
C PRO A 407 -19.04 -18.00 -4.16
N LYS A 408 -19.92 -18.23 -5.14
CA LYS A 408 -19.58 -18.04 -6.56
C LYS A 408 -19.32 -16.57 -6.85
N GLY A 409 -18.51 -16.30 -7.89
CA GLY A 409 -18.21 -14.92 -8.30
C GLY A 409 -16.99 -14.30 -7.61
N ARG A 410 -16.33 -15.01 -6.69
CA ARG A 410 -15.03 -14.60 -6.16
C ARG A 410 -13.96 -14.81 -7.20
N PHE A 411 -13.33 -13.72 -7.66
CA PHE A 411 -12.21 -13.77 -8.61
C PHE A 411 -11.18 -12.69 -8.29
N TRP A 412 -9.98 -12.89 -8.82
CA TRP A 412 -8.90 -11.89 -8.86
C TRP A 412 -8.21 -11.91 -10.22
N TRP A 413 -7.55 -10.82 -10.59
CA TRP A 413 -6.81 -10.77 -11.84
C TRP A 413 -5.63 -11.73 -11.80
N THR A 414 -5.37 -12.43 -12.90
CA THR A 414 -4.29 -13.44 -12.98
C THR A 414 -2.94 -12.85 -12.56
N ASN A 415 -2.63 -11.62 -12.96
CA ASN A 415 -1.39 -10.92 -12.62
C ASN A 415 -1.26 -10.58 -11.12
N ASP A 416 -2.37 -10.45 -10.39
CA ASP A 416 -2.34 -10.23 -8.94
C ASP A 416 -1.87 -11.47 -8.17
N SER A 417 -1.89 -12.67 -8.78
CA SER A 417 -1.45 -13.92 -8.14
C SER A 417 0.03 -13.90 -7.73
N GLU A 418 0.86 -13.16 -8.41
CA GLU A 418 2.28 -13.02 -8.11
C GLU A 418 2.53 -12.32 -6.76
N GLN A 419 1.60 -11.48 -6.32
CA GLN A 419 1.69 -10.77 -5.04
C GLN A 419 1.12 -11.59 -3.87
N VAL A 420 0.42 -12.69 -4.14
CA VAL A 420 -0.21 -13.51 -3.11
C VAL A 420 0.78 -14.52 -2.55
N SER A 421 0.92 -14.55 -1.22
CA SER A 421 1.86 -15.43 -0.49
C SER A 421 3.31 -15.25 -0.93
N THR A 422 3.67 -14.02 -1.27
CA THR A 422 5.00 -13.67 -1.77
C THR A 422 5.91 -13.26 -0.63
N TYR A 423 7.17 -13.74 -0.67
CA TYR A 423 8.24 -13.29 0.20
C TYR A 423 9.03 -12.17 -0.49
N TRP A 424 8.94 -10.95 0.06
CA TRP A 424 9.61 -9.79 -0.52
C TRP A 424 11.11 -9.82 -0.26
N TYR A 425 11.90 -9.71 -1.30
CA TYR A 425 13.35 -9.53 -1.23
C TYR A 425 13.68 -8.04 -1.08
N ALA A 426 13.02 -7.21 -1.87
CA ALA A 426 13.00 -5.76 -1.80
C ALA A 426 11.78 -5.21 -2.55
N TYR A 427 11.29 -4.05 -2.13
CA TYR A 427 10.26 -3.29 -2.82
C TYR A 427 10.53 -1.81 -2.59
N GLN A 428 10.88 -1.07 -3.63
CA GLN A 428 11.21 0.35 -3.54
C GLN A 428 10.40 1.13 -4.56
N SER A 429 9.96 2.33 -4.18
CA SER A 429 9.26 3.21 -5.10
C SER A 429 9.75 4.65 -5.04
N ARG A 430 9.47 5.40 -6.13
CA ARG A 430 9.91 6.78 -6.27
C ARG A 430 8.98 7.58 -7.16
N TRP A 431 8.52 8.75 -6.73
CA TRP A 431 7.81 9.68 -7.59
C TRP A 431 8.73 10.20 -8.70
N ILE A 432 8.27 10.15 -9.95
CA ILE A 432 9.00 10.67 -11.10
C ILE A 432 8.30 11.95 -11.55
N PRO A 433 8.90 13.13 -11.34
CA PRO A 433 8.33 14.40 -11.77
C PRO A 433 8.15 14.48 -13.29
N LEU A 434 7.09 15.13 -13.76
CA LEU A 434 6.79 15.24 -15.20
C LEU A 434 7.87 16.03 -15.95
N ASP A 435 8.55 16.98 -15.29
CA ASP A 435 9.65 17.76 -15.89
C ASP A 435 10.83 16.90 -16.38
N ARG A 436 10.97 15.67 -15.84
CA ARG A 436 11.95 14.69 -16.33
C ARG A 436 11.63 14.17 -17.75
N PHE A 437 10.43 14.44 -18.25
CA PHE A 437 9.98 14.03 -19.59
C PHE A 437 10.04 15.21 -20.59
N GLU A 438 10.62 16.34 -20.21
CA GLU A 438 10.61 17.58 -20.99
C GLU A 438 11.98 17.93 -21.56
N GLY A 439 12.02 18.36 -22.82
CA GLY A 439 13.19 18.92 -23.48
C GLY A 439 14.46 18.05 -23.32
N GLY A 440 15.59 18.67 -22.99
CA GLY A 440 16.86 17.98 -22.76
C GLY A 440 16.90 17.09 -21.51
N GLU A 441 15.98 17.30 -20.54
CA GLU A 441 15.87 16.42 -19.38
C GLU A 441 15.30 15.04 -19.77
N ALA A 442 14.47 14.94 -20.81
CA ALA A 442 13.94 13.67 -21.30
C ALA A 442 15.06 12.73 -21.77
N ASN A 443 16.07 13.26 -22.48
CA ASN A 443 17.21 12.45 -22.95
C ASN A 443 18.08 11.97 -21.79
N LYS A 444 18.32 12.83 -20.79
CA LYS A 444 19.06 12.47 -19.59
C LYS A 444 18.30 11.41 -18.78
N PHE A 445 16.99 11.58 -18.65
CA PHE A 445 16.17 10.64 -17.90
C PHE A 445 15.99 9.31 -18.64
N ALA A 446 15.92 9.30 -19.97
CA ALA A 446 15.98 8.08 -20.78
C ALA A 446 17.28 7.29 -20.53
N ALA A 447 18.43 7.99 -20.49
CA ALA A 447 19.69 7.38 -20.11
C ALA A 447 19.66 6.84 -18.67
N THR A 448 19.09 7.60 -17.72
CA THR A 448 18.90 7.18 -16.33
C THR A 448 18.07 5.89 -16.23
N LEU A 449 16.93 5.81 -16.93
CA LEU A 449 16.08 4.61 -16.97
C LEU A 449 16.81 3.43 -17.60
N PHE A 450 17.53 3.67 -18.67
CA PHE A 450 18.36 2.63 -19.29
C PHE A 450 19.41 2.09 -18.29
N ASP A 451 20.19 2.96 -17.67
CA ASP A 451 21.27 2.55 -16.74
C ASP A 451 20.68 1.83 -15.51
N ALA A 452 19.58 2.31 -14.95
CA ALA A 452 18.87 1.65 -13.86
C ALA A 452 18.32 0.28 -14.28
N SER A 453 17.77 0.15 -15.50
CA SER A 453 17.24 -1.11 -16.02
C SER A 453 18.31 -2.21 -16.18
N ARG A 454 19.60 -1.85 -16.30
CA ARG A 454 20.69 -2.87 -16.34
C ARG A 454 20.82 -3.61 -15.02
N HIS A 455 20.42 -3.00 -13.91
CA HIS A 455 20.40 -3.62 -12.60
C HIS A 455 19.10 -4.41 -12.38
N TRP A 456 17.94 -3.77 -12.55
CA TRP A 456 16.62 -4.39 -12.38
C TRP A 456 15.56 -3.72 -13.26
N SER A 457 14.51 -4.43 -13.66
CA SER A 457 13.38 -3.85 -14.40
C SER A 457 12.66 -2.78 -13.56
N ILE A 458 12.16 -1.73 -14.23
CA ILE A 458 11.51 -0.57 -13.59
C ILE A 458 10.10 -0.46 -14.12
N GLY A 459 9.10 -0.61 -13.24
CA GLY A 459 7.71 -0.34 -13.58
C GLY A 459 7.41 1.15 -13.41
N LEU A 460 6.98 1.83 -14.47
CA LEU A 460 6.49 3.21 -14.44
C LEU A 460 4.97 3.20 -14.35
N HIS A 461 4.42 3.38 -13.15
CA HIS A 461 2.97 3.36 -12.90
C HIS A 461 2.39 4.76 -13.11
N PHE A 462 1.87 5.02 -14.29
CA PHE A 462 1.35 6.32 -14.72
C PHE A 462 0.00 6.69 -14.08
N ASN A 463 -0.79 5.72 -13.68
CA ASN A 463 -2.04 5.92 -12.94
C ASN A 463 -1.80 6.53 -11.55
N LYS A 464 -0.60 6.41 -10.99
CA LYS A 464 -0.27 6.91 -9.65
C LYS A 464 0.22 8.36 -9.66
N GLY A 465 0.89 8.82 -10.71
CA GLY A 465 1.22 10.22 -10.89
C GLY A 465 -0.01 11.06 -11.27
N GLN A 466 -0.15 12.25 -10.70
CA GLN A 466 -1.28 13.15 -10.95
C GLN A 466 -0.97 14.31 -11.91
N ALA A 467 0.23 14.35 -12.48
CA ALA A 467 0.52 15.28 -13.59
C ALA A 467 -0.34 14.88 -14.81
N GLY A 468 -1.02 15.87 -15.43
CA GLY A 468 -1.98 15.64 -16.50
C GLY A 468 -3.39 15.20 -16.03
N ALA A 469 -3.64 15.13 -14.73
CA ALA A 469 -4.95 14.84 -14.19
C ALA A 469 -5.95 16.00 -14.41
N SER A 470 -7.26 15.70 -14.32
CA SER A 470 -8.29 16.73 -14.40
C SER A 470 -8.14 17.77 -13.28
N ALA A 471 -8.50 19.02 -13.57
CA ALA A 471 -8.40 20.12 -12.59
C ALA A 471 -9.17 19.78 -11.29
N GLU A 472 -10.31 19.12 -11.40
CA GLU A 472 -11.13 18.72 -10.26
C GLU A 472 -10.45 17.60 -9.45
N ALA A 473 -9.84 16.61 -10.10
CA ALA A 473 -9.08 15.56 -9.42
C ALA A 473 -7.91 16.15 -8.62
N VAL A 474 -7.16 17.08 -9.22
CA VAL A 474 -6.05 17.78 -8.55
C VAL A 474 -6.56 18.62 -7.38
N ARG A 475 -7.65 19.39 -7.56
CA ARG A 475 -8.23 20.24 -6.51
C ARG A 475 -8.60 19.39 -5.29
N ARG A 476 -9.41 18.34 -5.45
CA ARG A 476 -9.82 17.45 -4.36
C ARG A 476 -8.64 16.68 -3.75
N GLY A 477 -7.69 16.27 -4.57
CA GLY A 477 -6.48 15.58 -4.10
C GLY A 477 -5.64 16.45 -3.17
N ARG A 478 -5.50 17.74 -3.44
CA ARG A 478 -4.78 18.71 -2.59
C ARG A 478 -5.43 18.94 -1.22
N GLU A 479 -6.71 18.60 -1.06
CA GLU A 479 -7.42 18.64 0.22
C GLU A 479 -7.15 17.40 1.11
N THR A 480 -6.26 16.51 0.70
CA THR A 480 -5.86 15.29 1.41
C THR A 480 -4.49 15.46 2.08
N SER A 481 -4.11 14.48 2.89
CA SER A 481 -2.79 14.47 3.55
C SER A 481 -1.69 13.79 2.72
N MET A 482 -1.96 13.49 1.46
CA MET A 482 -0.98 12.92 0.53
C MET A 482 0.25 13.82 0.37
N ASN A 483 1.38 13.20 0.03
CA ASN A 483 2.60 13.94 -0.32
C ASN A 483 2.31 14.86 -1.52
N PRO A 484 2.53 16.18 -1.42
CA PRO A 484 2.31 17.13 -2.51
C PRO A 484 3.09 16.81 -3.79
N ALA A 485 4.19 16.04 -3.71
CA ALA A 485 4.97 15.63 -4.88
C ALA A 485 4.14 14.82 -5.89
N VAL A 486 3.11 14.09 -5.45
CA VAL A 486 2.23 13.29 -6.32
C VAL A 486 1.57 14.11 -7.43
N PHE A 487 1.23 15.40 -7.14
CA PHE A 487 0.54 16.27 -8.10
C PHE A 487 1.45 16.83 -9.22
N LYS A 488 2.77 16.65 -9.07
CA LYS A 488 3.77 17.01 -10.09
C LYS A 488 4.37 15.76 -10.75
N ALA A 489 4.07 14.56 -10.24
CA ALA A 489 4.62 13.32 -10.74
C ALA A 489 3.88 12.84 -11.99
N ALA A 490 4.63 12.42 -13.02
CA ALA A 490 4.11 11.69 -14.18
C ALA A 490 3.75 10.26 -13.81
N ALA A 491 4.59 9.63 -12.98
CA ALA A 491 4.46 8.23 -12.58
C ALA A 491 5.03 7.98 -11.18
N LEU A 492 4.69 6.83 -10.60
CA LEU A 492 5.46 6.20 -9.54
C LEU A 492 6.35 5.12 -10.18
N ALA A 493 7.66 5.28 -10.10
CA ALA A 493 8.57 4.20 -10.46
C ALA A 493 8.60 3.16 -9.33
N ILE A 494 8.42 1.90 -9.66
CA ILE A 494 8.52 0.76 -8.75
C ILE A 494 9.64 -0.14 -9.22
N VAL A 495 10.52 -0.54 -8.29
CA VAL A 495 11.57 -1.52 -8.51
C VAL A 495 11.46 -2.54 -7.39
N ALA A 496 11.01 -3.75 -7.72
CA ALA A 496 10.72 -4.76 -6.73
C ALA A 496 11.25 -6.13 -7.15
N ALA A 497 11.64 -6.92 -6.15
CA ALA A 497 12.01 -8.32 -6.31
C ALA A 497 11.38 -9.14 -5.20
N SER A 498 10.90 -10.30 -5.56
CA SER A 498 10.26 -11.23 -4.65
C SER A 498 10.46 -12.66 -5.12
N GLY A 499 10.05 -13.60 -4.31
CA GLY A 499 10.02 -15.01 -4.67
C GLY A 499 9.04 -15.79 -3.83
N ASP A 500 8.85 -17.03 -4.20
CA ASP A 500 8.09 -17.96 -3.40
C ASP A 500 8.91 -18.36 -2.17
N GLY A 501 8.25 -18.51 -1.04
CA GLY A 501 8.90 -18.99 0.16
C GLY A 501 8.04 -18.78 1.40
N GLN A 502 8.13 -19.76 2.31
CA GLN A 502 7.44 -19.72 3.59
C GLN A 502 8.49 -19.86 4.69
N PRO A 503 8.92 -18.77 5.35
CA PRO A 503 10.12 -18.77 6.21
C PRO A 503 10.12 -19.76 7.37
N ARG A 504 8.97 -20.39 7.67
CA ARG A 504 8.79 -21.28 8.82
C ARG A 504 8.30 -22.68 8.44
N ILE A 505 8.25 -22.99 7.16
CA ILE A 505 7.77 -24.29 6.68
C ILE A 505 8.96 -25.04 6.08
N PRO A 506 9.39 -26.14 6.72
CA PRO A 506 10.51 -26.96 6.24
C PRO A 506 10.33 -27.39 4.79
N GLY A 507 11.35 -27.19 3.96
CA GLY A 507 11.34 -27.50 2.53
C GLY A 507 10.64 -26.47 1.65
N HIS A 508 10.14 -25.37 2.24
CA HIS A 508 9.52 -24.26 1.54
C HIS A 508 10.15 -22.90 1.90
N GLU A 509 11.35 -22.91 2.48
CA GLU A 509 12.04 -21.69 2.87
C GLU A 509 12.45 -20.86 1.64
N PRO A 510 12.47 -19.52 1.76
CA PRO A 510 12.95 -18.67 0.68
C PRO A 510 14.45 -18.89 0.41
N ASN A 511 14.85 -18.79 -0.85
CA ASN A 511 16.26 -18.83 -1.23
C ASN A 511 16.96 -17.53 -0.81
N LEU A 512 17.61 -17.53 0.35
CA LEU A 512 18.24 -16.35 0.92
C LEU A 512 19.43 -15.83 0.10
N GLY A 513 20.17 -16.70 -0.58
CA GLY A 513 21.30 -16.30 -1.44
C GLY A 513 20.82 -15.51 -2.65
N GLU A 514 19.80 -15.98 -3.32
CA GLU A 514 19.13 -15.27 -4.42
C GLU A 514 18.48 -13.97 -3.93
N ALA A 515 17.81 -14.03 -2.79
CA ALA A 515 17.12 -12.89 -2.20
C ALA A 515 18.06 -11.72 -1.91
N GLU A 516 19.24 -11.96 -1.31
CA GLU A 516 20.24 -10.92 -1.06
C GLU A 516 20.84 -10.36 -2.37
N ALA A 517 21.10 -11.22 -3.37
CA ALA A 517 21.57 -10.78 -4.67
C ALA A 517 20.56 -9.87 -5.39
N TYR A 518 19.27 -10.22 -5.36
CA TYR A 518 18.22 -9.43 -6.01
C TYR A 518 17.96 -8.12 -5.25
N LYS A 519 17.94 -8.15 -3.91
CA LYS A 519 17.87 -6.96 -3.07
C LYS A 519 18.97 -5.95 -3.40
N ALA A 520 20.22 -6.41 -3.56
CA ALA A 520 21.35 -5.54 -3.93
C ALA A 520 21.15 -4.90 -5.31
N ARG A 521 20.60 -5.64 -6.27
CA ARG A 521 20.32 -5.15 -7.63
C ARG A 521 19.17 -4.15 -7.66
N VAL A 522 18.09 -4.40 -6.92
CA VAL A 522 16.97 -3.45 -6.73
C VAL A 522 17.48 -2.14 -6.12
N ALA A 523 18.31 -2.23 -5.07
CA ALA A 523 18.90 -1.06 -4.43
C ALA A 523 19.81 -0.26 -5.39
N ALA A 524 20.57 -0.93 -6.26
CA ALA A 524 21.41 -0.28 -7.27
C ALA A 524 20.57 0.47 -8.31
N ALA A 525 19.49 -0.15 -8.83
CA ALA A 525 18.57 0.49 -9.77
C ALA A 525 17.89 1.72 -9.14
N MET A 526 17.35 1.57 -7.92
CA MET A 526 16.65 2.66 -7.24
C MET A 526 17.57 3.82 -6.85
N ARG A 527 18.84 3.55 -6.52
CA ARG A 527 19.82 4.61 -6.25
C ARG A 527 19.98 5.53 -7.46
N ILE A 528 20.10 4.98 -8.66
CA ILE A 528 20.19 5.75 -9.91
C ILE A 528 18.95 6.65 -10.10
N LEU A 529 17.76 6.11 -9.83
CA LEU A 529 16.51 6.88 -9.90
C LEU A 529 16.45 7.98 -8.83
N ARG A 530 16.88 7.70 -7.60
CA ARG A 530 16.91 8.67 -6.50
C ARG A 530 17.85 9.84 -6.80
N ASP A 531 19.02 9.55 -7.34
CA ASP A 531 20.01 10.56 -7.71
C ASP A 531 19.47 11.50 -8.81
N ALA A 532 18.68 10.97 -9.75
CA ALA A 532 18.04 11.74 -10.81
C ALA A 532 16.77 12.51 -10.37
N THR A 533 16.22 12.19 -9.22
CA THR A 533 14.96 12.78 -8.71
C THR A 533 15.08 13.23 -7.24
N PRO A 534 15.98 14.15 -6.90
CA PRO A 534 16.18 14.57 -5.52
C PRO A 534 14.90 15.14 -4.91
N GLY A 535 14.59 14.76 -3.66
CA GLY A 535 13.44 15.25 -2.92
C GLY A 535 12.07 14.73 -3.34
N ALA A 536 11.97 13.85 -4.36
CA ALA A 536 10.67 13.44 -4.93
C ALA A 536 9.80 12.58 -3.98
N GLY A 537 10.40 11.80 -3.07
CA GLY A 537 9.65 10.97 -2.13
C GLY A 537 9.10 9.67 -2.74
N SER A 538 8.27 8.98 -1.99
CA SER A 538 7.72 7.66 -2.27
C SER A 538 6.26 7.55 -1.84
N TYR A 539 5.61 6.41 -2.09
CA TYR A 539 4.21 6.15 -1.73
C TYR A 539 4.12 5.21 -0.53
N VAL A 540 3.44 5.63 0.54
CA VAL A 540 3.39 4.94 1.85
C VAL A 540 2.87 3.49 1.80
N ASN A 541 2.01 3.14 0.85
CA ASN A 541 1.49 1.77 0.71
C ASN A 541 2.39 0.87 -0.14
N GLU A 542 3.32 1.44 -0.90
CA GLU A 542 4.19 0.73 -1.85
C GLU A 542 5.63 1.25 -1.71
N ALA A 543 6.21 1.04 -0.54
CA ALA A 543 7.49 1.61 -0.15
C ALA A 543 8.44 0.57 0.43
N ASP A 544 9.72 0.92 0.51
CA ASP A 544 10.73 0.13 1.18
C ASP A 544 10.43 0.03 2.70
N TYR A 545 10.57 -1.17 3.24
CA TYR A 545 10.55 -1.36 4.69
C TYR A 545 11.64 -0.53 5.38
N PHE A 546 12.75 -0.30 4.70
CA PHE A 546 13.92 0.46 5.18
C PHE A 546 13.99 1.88 4.57
N GLU A 547 12.86 2.46 4.11
CA GLU A 547 12.85 3.78 3.47
C GLU A 547 13.53 4.83 4.35
N PRO A 548 14.64 5.44 3.90
CA PRO A 548 15.31 6.51 4.64
C PRO A 548 14.42 7.75 4.66
N ASP A 549 14.47 8.51 5.76
CA ASP A 549 13.68 9.73 5.94
C ASP A 549 12.20 9.55 5.59
N TRP A 550 11.65 8.38 5.92
CA TRP A 550 10.31 7.94 5.52
C TRP A 550 9.22 8.96 5.80
N GLN A 551 9.36 9.74 6.89
CA GLN A 551 8.42 10.80 7.24
C GLN A 551 8.28 11.81 6.11
N ARG A 552 9.40 12.30 5.60
CA ARG A 552 9.47 13.26 4.52
C ARG A 552 9.18 12.60 3.18
N SER A 553 9.68 11.36 2.98
CA SER A 553 9.47 10.60 1.76
C SER A 553 7.97 10.36 1.48
N PHE A 554 7.18 10.00 2.51
CA PHE A 554 5.77 9.64 2.32
C PHE A 554 4.81 10.84 2.37
N TRP A 555 5.12 11.89 3.13
CA TRP A 555 4.18 12.99 3.37
C TRP A 555 4.74 14.40 3.10
N GLY A 556 6.05 14.52 2.84
CA GLY A 556 6.65 15.83 2.61
C GLY A 556 6.38 16.79 3.78
N GLU A 557 5.89 17.96 3.47
CA GLU A 557 5.52 19.01 4.42
C GLU A 557 4.28 18.69 5.28
N ASN A 558 3.48 17.70 4.90
CA ASN A 558 2.27 17.31 5.64
C ASN A 558 2.56 16.50 6.91
N TYR A 559 3.78 15.99 7.09
CA TYR A 559 4.11 15.08 8.20
C TYR A 559 3.88 15.72 9.59
N ASP A 560 4.32 16.94 9.80
CA ASP A 560 4.20 17.60 11.11
C ASP A 560 2.73 17.82 11.52
N ARG A 561 1.87 18.15 10.57
CA ARG A 561 0.43 18.26 10.79
C ARG A 561 -0.19 16.89 11.12
N LEU A 562 0.20 15.83 10.40
CA LEU A 562 -0.22 14.45 10.71
C LEU A 562 0.19 14.04 12.12
N LEU A 563 1.42 14.36 12.52
CA LEU A 563 1.93 14.06 13.86
C LEU A 563 1.16 14.84 14.94
N ALA A 564 0.79 16.08 14.69
CA ALA A 564 -0.02 16.89 15.63
C ALA A 564 -1.42 16.27 15.80
N ILE A 565 -2.06 15.85 14.70
CA ILE A 565 -3.37 15.16 14.74
C ILE A 565 -3.26 13.81 15.44
N LYS A 566 -2.19 13.05 15.18
CA LYS A 566 -1.92 11.79 15.88
C LYS A 566 -1.85 12.00 17.40
N ARG A 567 -1.14 13.03 17.85
CA ARG A 567 -1.04 13.36 19.28
C ARG A 567 -2.38 13.73 19.91
N LYS A 568 -3.29 14.34 19.12
CA LYS A 568 -4.63 14.71 19.59
C LYS A 568 -5.54 13.50 19.78
N TYR A 569 -5.57 12.59 18.81
CA TYR A 569 -6.50 11.46 18.81
C TYR A 569 -5.95 10.16 19.38
N ASP A 570 -4.64 10.07 19.54
CA ASP A 570 -3.96 8.92 20.13
C ASP A 570 -2.72 9.38 20.95
N PRO A 571 -2.94 10.08 22.07
CA PRO A 571 -1.86 10.61 22.91
C PRO A 571 -0.99 9.50 23.52
N ASP A 572 -1.56 8.32 23.78
CA ASP A 572 -0.90 7.20 24.45
C ASP A 572 -0.29 6.18 23.48
N GLY A 573 -0.49 6.37 22.16
CA GLY A 573 0.07 5.52 21.13
C GLY A 573 -0.56 4.13 21.08
N VAL A 574 -1.87 4.01 21.30
CA VAL A 574 -2.61 2.75 21.16
C VAL A 574 -2.42 2.14 19.77
N PHE A 575 -2.50 2.98 18.74
CA PHE A 575 -2.25 2.61 17.35
C PHE A 575 -0.80 2.90 16.97
N SER A 576 0.02 1.87 16.93
CA SER A 576 1.43 1.98 16.53
C SER A 576 1.77 0.93 15.48
N CYS A 577 2.43 1.33 14.42
CA CYS A 577 2.88 0.44 13.36
C CYS A 577 4.18 0.94 12.72
N HIS A 578 4.81 0.07 11.92
CA HIS A 578 5.98 0.44 11.15
C HIS A 578 5.62 1.53 10.14
N HIS A 579 6.41 2.61 10.08
CA HIS A 579 6.17 3.78 9.23
C HIS A 579 4.81 4.49 9.46
N CYS A 580 4.27 4.41 10.67
CA CYS A 580 3.11 5.24 11.04
C CYS A 580 3.57 6.52 11.73
N PRO A 581 2.92 7.68 11.50
CA PRO A 581 3.14 8.86 12.32
C PRO A 581 3.06 8.53 13.81
N SER A 582 4.15 8.66 14.54
CA SER A 582 4.24 8.30 15.95
C SER A 582 5.25 9.18 16.69
N LYS A 583 5.06 9.32 18.02
CA LYS A 583 6.01 10.02 18.91
C LYS A 583 7.30 9.24 19.16
N VAL A 584 7.27 7.93 18.94
CA VAL A 584 8.37 7.01 19.24
C VAL A 584 9.01 6.59 17.93
N PRO A 585 10.33 6.69 17.76
CA PRO A 585 10.99 6.06 16.63
C PRO A 585 10.64 4.57 16.59
N SER A 586 10.21 4.07 15.45
CA SER A 586 9.96 2.64 15.24
C SER A 586 11.27 1.89 15.52
N THR A 587 11.35 1.20 16.64
CA THR A 587 12.45 0.26 16.85
C THR A 587 12.23 -0.92 15.92
N ALA A 588 13.20 -1.18 15.05
CA ALA A 588 13.26 -2.40 14.24
C ALA A 588 12.98 -3.62 15.13
N SER A 589 12.18 -4.57 14.63
CA SER A 589 11.92 -5.85 15.30
C SER A 589 13.22 -6.45 15.82
N PRO A 590 13.26 -7.02 17.05
CA PRO A 590 14.47 -7.61 17.61
C PRO A 590 14.79 -8.92 16.86
N GLY A 591 15.58 -8.80 15.82
CA GLY A 591 16.02 -9.91 14.96
C GLY A 591 17.32 -9.59 14.21
N ALA A 592 17.69 -8.32 14.10
CA ALA A 592 18.98 -7.92 13.57
C ALA A 592 19.99 -7.91 14.73
N ALA A 593 20.83 -8.93 14.84
CA ALA A 593 22.00 -8.92 15.71
C ALA A 593 22.84 -7.68 15.35
N ARG A 594 22.84 -6.68 16.23
CA ARG A 594 23.82 -5.59 16.14
C ARG A 594 25.19 -6.22 16.35
N SER A 595 26.02 -6.23 15.32
CA SER A 595 27.46 -6.35 15.50
C SER A 595 27.91 -5.14 16.33
N SER A 596 28.21 -5.38 17.60
CA SER A 596 28.81 -4.37 18.47
C SER A 596 30.14 -3.91 17.86
N PRO A 597 30.42 -2.60 17.78
CA PRO A 597 31.76 -2.15 17.47
C PRO A 597 32.69 -2.60 18.60
N ARG A 598 33.73 -3.38 18.25
CA ARG A 598 34.82 -3.72 19.17
C ARG A 598 35.50 -2.42 19.58
N CYS A 599 35.55 -2.16 20.87
CA CYS A 599 36.47 -1.19 21.43
C CYS A 599 37.91 -1.57 21.04
N PRO A 600 38.77 -0.64 20.63
CA PRO A 600 40.18 -0.92 20.43
C PRO A 600 40.82 -1.26 21.80
N GLU A 601 41.49 -2.42 21.84
CA GLU A 601 42.32 -2.79 22.98
C GLU A 601 43.45 -1.76 23.15
N ARG A 602 43.68 -1.33 24.38
CA ARG A 602 44.86 -0.51 24.72
C ARG A 602 46.11 -1.39 24.61
N PRO A 603 47.20 -0.90 24.03
CA PRO A 603 48.47 -1.61 24.08
C PRO A 603 48.98 -1.67 25.52
N SER A 604 49.33 -2.87 25.97
CA SER A 604 50.06 -3.13 27.17
C SER A 604 51.50 -2.64 27.00
N GLY A 605 51.89 -1.68 27.79
CA GLY A 605 53.23 -1.23 28.03
C GLY A 605 53.37 -0.90 29.50
#